data_2cd58079807a71a68a0c88498d3b016a
#
_entry.id   2cd58079807a71a68a0c88498d3b016a
#
_cell.length_a   1.000
_cell.length_b   1.000
_cell.length_c   1.000
_cell.angle_alpha   90.00
_cell.angle_beta   90.00
_cell.angle_gamma   90.00
#
_symmetry.space_group_name_H-M   'P 1'
#
loop_
_entity.id
_entity.type
_entity.pdbx_description
1 polymer ?
#
loop_
_entity_poly.entity_id
_entity_poly.type
_entity_poly.pdbx_seq_one_letter_code
_entity_poly.pdbx_strand_id
1 'polypeptide(L)'
;HTMTPLDTGGLDVFCISFDFGSGVRNPLTHTLKRPVLLQLNSNPDLLAVANRIFSETAERHCGYQMAVHHLSAYFTIQAVRCSLRLRHLDTGLLRGLADRQIGLALSHMHQDPAAPWQLDTLAERAHMSRTRFALRFRETVGVSPMDYLATWRISLAQSLLLQGVPVALVAERTGYSHNAALTRAFTRIVGQTPTAWLTQQREQMKAAEEAMDAEAAGQTMIAEQATSAEPAATGSGAWLNDQGTGI
;
A
#
# COMPACT_ATOMS: atom_id res chain seq x y z
N HIS A 1 12.96 9.59 3.71
CA HIS A 1 12.51 10.94 4.09
C HIS A 1 13.01 11.22 5.51
N THR A 2 13.79 12.28 5.67
CA THR A 2 14.27 12.70 7.00
C THR A 2 13.20 13.60 7.62
N MET A 3 12.67 13.21 8.79
CA MET A 3 11.77 14.05 9.58
C MET A 3 12.60 14.74 10.65
N THR A 4 12.51 16.07 10.73
CA THR A 4 13.15 16.85 11.77
C THR A 4 12.07 17.36 12.74
N PRO A 5 12.08 17.01 14.01
CA PRO A 5 11.14 17.55 14.98
C PRO A 5 11.33 19.07 15.13
N LEU A 6 10.23 19.80 15.28
CA LEU A 6 10.24 21.25 15.45
C LEU A 6 10.44 21.72 16.88
N ASP A 7 10.39 20.80 17.84
CA ASP A 7 10.62 21.06 19.25
C ASP A 7 11.48 19.97 19.91
N THR A 8 11.87 20.18 21.16
CA THR A 8 12.68 19.25 21.96
C THR A 8 11.88 18.08 22.57
N GLY A 9 10.58 18.04 22.35
CA GLY A 9 9.72 16.90 22.68
C GLY A 9 9.96 15.77 21.68
N GLY A 10 10.14 14.55 22.15
CA GLY A 10 10.29 13.39 21.26
C GLY A 10 9.12 13.29 20.27
N LEU A 11 9.41 12.87 19.04
CA LEU A 11 8.40 12.61 18.02
C LEU A 11 8.18 11.10 17.90
N ASP A 12 7.02 10.63 18.32
CA ASP A 12 6.60 9.27 18.06
C ASP A 12 6.06 9.17 16.63
N VAL A 13 6.72 8.40 15.79
CA VAL A 13 6.33 8.20 14.39
C VAL A 13 5.81 6.78 14.21
N PHE A 14 4.60 6.68 13.68
CA PHE A 14 4.01 5.42 13.29
C PHE A 14 3.93 5.34 11.76
N CYS A 15 4.56 4.32 11.18
CA CYS A 15 4.55 4.08 9.74
C CYS A 15 3.67 2.88 9.41
N ILE A 16 2.69 3.06 8.53
CA ILE A 16 1.88 1.98 7.97
C ILE A 16 2.25 1.86 6.49
N SER A 17 2.73 0.68 6.10
CA SER A 17 2.98 0.35 4.70
C SER A 17 1.90 -0.56 4.19
N PHE A 18 1.35 -0.24 3.01
CA PHE A 18 0.39 -1.09 2.33
C PHE A 18 0.99 -1.57 1.02
N ASP A 19 1.05 -2.89 0.88
CA ASP A 19 1.33 -3.51 -0.40
C ASP A 19 0.00 -3.74 -1.13
N PHE A 20 -0.19 -3.06 -2.25
CA PHE A 20 -1.35 -3.23 -3.12
C PHE A 20 -1.14 -4.34 -4.17
N GLY A 21 -0.08 -5.13 -4.02
CA GLY A 21 0.15 -6.39 -4.75
C GLY A 21 0.37 -6.24 -6.24
N SER A 22 0.66 -5.07 -6.75
CA SER A 22 0.81 -4.92 -8.19
C SER A 22 2.01 -4.06 -8.55
N GLY A 23 2.63 -4.44 -9.64
CA GLY A 23 3.74 -3.74 -10.22
C GLY A 23 3.50 -2.25 -10.45
N VAL A 24 4.43 -1.63 -11.06
CA VAL A 24 4.77 -0.21 -11.18
C VAL A 24 3.63 0.77 -11.54
N ARG A 25 2.42 0.32 -11.91
CA ARG A 25 1.32 1.18 -12.37
C ARG A 25 -0.03 0.91 -11.73
N ASN A 26 -0.05 0.78 -10.40
CA ASN A 26 -1.31 0.72 -9.69
C ASN A 26 -2.08 2.06 -9.84
N PRO A 27 -3.36 2.07 -10.28
CA PRO A 27 -4.17 3.28 -10.38
C PRO A 27 -4.27 4.08 -9.08
N LEU A 28 -4.15 3.43 -7.92
CA LEU A 28 -4.13 4.11 -6.62
C LEU A 28 -2.87 4.96 -6.44
N THR A 29 -1.70 4.44 -6.82
CA THR A 29 -0.42 5.18 -6.67
C THR A 29 -0.37 6.42 -7.57
N HIS A 30 -1.03 6.39 -8.73
CA HIS A 30 -1.17 7.57 -9.60
C HIS A 30 -2.09 8.66 -9.02
N THR A 31 -2.96 8.30 -8.10
CA THR A 31 -3.88 9.25 -7.43
C THR A 31 -3.15 10.04 -6.34
N LEU A 32 -2.19 9.43 -5.66
CA LEU A 32 -1.46 10.02 -4.55
C LEU A 32 -0.13 10.64 -5.02
N LYS A 33 -0.21 11.66 -5.86
CA LYS A 33 0.98 12.36 -6.42
C LYS A 33 1.72 13.20 -5.39
N ARG A 34 1.08 13.55 -4.27
CA ARG A 34 1.64 14.37 -3.19
C ARG A 34 1.27 13.75 -1.84
N PRO A 35 2.11 13.90 -0.81
CA PRO A 35 1.74 13.52 0.54
C PRO A 35 0.45 14.25 0.95
N VAL A 36 -0.45 13.52 1.60
CA VAL A 36 -1.65 14.09 2.20
C VAL A 36 -1.38 14.27 3.69
N LEU A 37 -1.43 15.51 4.15
CA LEU A 37 -1.28 15.86 5.56
C LEU A 37 -2.66 15.98 6.21
N LEU A 38 -2.93 15.18 7.22
CA LEU A 38 -4.15 15.20 8.01
C LEU A 38 -3.82 15.56 9.45
N GLN A 39 -4.42 16.63 9.96
CA GLN A 39 -4.30 16.98 11.37
C GLN A 39 -5.20 16.06 12.20
N LEU A 40 -4.62 15.17 13.00
CA LEU A 40 -5.37 14.23 13.83
C LEU A 40 -6.26 14.93 14.86
N ASN A 41 -5.79 16.01 15.46
CA ASN A 41 -6.57 16.78 16.46
C ASN A 41 -7.88 17.36 15.88
N SER A 42 -7.93 17.60 14.58
CA SER A 42 -9.14 18.06 13.89
C SER A 42 -10.06 16.90 13.44
N ASN A 43 -9.63 15.65 13.67
CA ASN A 43 -10.34 14.44 13.26
C ASN A 43 -10.40 13.41 14.40
N PRO A 44 -11.35 13.57 15.34
CA PRO A 44 -11.43 12.73 16.56
C PRO A 44 -11.46 11.23 16.27
N ASP A 45 -12.16 10.80 15.21
CA ASP A 45 -12.25 9.38 14.82
C ASP A 45 -10.87 8.82 14.40
N LEU A 46 -10.10 9.60 13.63
CA LEU A 46 -8.75 9.22 13.23
C LEU A 46 -7.80 9.19 14.44
N LEU A 47 -7.91 10.17 15.31
CA LEU A 47 -7.11 10.25 16.54
C LEU A 47 -7.38 9.06 17.46
N ALA A 48 -8.65 8.68 17.64
CA ALA A 48 -9.03 7.54 18.48
C ALA A 48 -8.44 6.23 17.94
N VAL A 49 -8.50 6.01 16.62
CA VAL A 49 -7.91 4.81 16.01
C VAL A 49 -6.38 4.82 16.10
N ALA A 50 -5.74 5.96 15.87
CA ALA A 50 -4.29 6.09 16.02
C ALA A 50 -3.85 5.75 17.46
N ASN A 51 -4.50 6.33 18.48
CA ASN A 51 -4.22 6.05 19.87
C ASN A 51 -4.40 4.56 20.21
N ARG A 52 -5.43 3.90 19.62
CA ARG A 52 -5.63 2.46 19.81
C ARG A 52 -4.51 1.64 19.21
N ILE A 53 -4.03 2.00 18.01
CA ILE A 53 -2.88 1.34 17.39
C ILE A 53 -1.63 1.48 18.28
N PHE A 54 -1.38 2.68 18.82
CA PHE A 54 -0.25 2.91 19.72
C PHE A 54 -0.34 2.07 20.99
N SER A 55 -1.50 2.01 21.67
CA SER A 55 -1.66 1.19 22.87
C SER A 55 -1.48 -0.30 22.58
N GLU A 56 -2.06 -0.84 21.51
CA GLU A 56 -1.86 -2.26 21.11
C GLU A 56 -0.37 -2.58 20.83
N THR A 57 0.35 -1.64 20.21
CA THR A 57 1.77 -1.81 19.90
C THR A 57 2.64 -1.76 21.15
N ALA A 58 2.30 -0.90 22.13
CA ALA A 58 3.02 -0.74 23.38
C ALA A 58 2.76 -1.90 24.35
N GLU A 59 1.50 -2.29 24.53
CA GLU A 59 1.07 -3.28 25.53
C GLU A 59 1.31 -4.73 25.06
N ARG A 60 1.28 -4.97 23.74
CA ARG A 60 1.54 -6.27 23.09
C ARG A 60 0.78 -7.45 23.69
N HIS A 61 -0.51 -7.25 24.00
CA HIS A 61 -1.36 -8.31 24.50
C HIS A 61 -1.50 -9.46 23.47
N CYS A 62 -2.05 -10.60 23.89
CA CYS A 62 -2.32 -11.71 23.00
C CYS A 62 -3.17 -11.24 21.79
N GLY A 63 -2.71 -11.53 20.56
CA GLY A 63 -3.39 -11.11 19.34
C GLY A 63 -3.11 -9.67 18.87
N TYR A 64 -2.19 -8.92 19.52
CA TYR A 64 -1.90 -7.53 19.17
C TYR A 64 -1.53 -7.34 17.69
N GLN A 65 -0.80 -8.26 17.06
CA GLN A 65 -0.44 -8.16 15.64
C GLN A 65 -1.67 -8.15 14.74
N MET A 66 -2.65 -9.00 15.03
CA MET A 66 -3.91 -9.04 14.29
C MET A 66 -4.74 -7.78 14.56
N ALA A 67 -4.80 -7.31 15.81
CA ALA A 67 -5.47 -6.07 16.17
C ALA A 67 -4.85 -4.87 15.42
N VAL A 68 -3.53 -4.72 15.46
CA VAL A 68 -2.80 -3.66 14.74
C VAL A 68 -3.05 -3.73 13.23
N HIS A 69 -3.03 -4.93 12.64
CA HIS A 69 -3.32 -5.11 11.21
C HIS A 69 -4.71 -4.59 10.83
N HIS A 70 -5.76 -5.00 11.56
CA HIS A 70 -7.13 -4.57 11.27
C HIS A 70 -7.37 -3.09 11.58
N LEU A 71 -6.82 -2.57 12.68
CA LEU A 71 -6.89 -1.15 13.01
C LEU A 71 -6.18 -0.29 11.97
N SER A 72 -5.04 -0.73 11.45
CA SER A 72 -4.30 -0.03 10.39
C SER A 72 -5.10 0.02 9.08
N ALA A 73 -5.76 -1.07 8.71
CA ALA A 73 -6.66 -1.10 7.55
C ALA A 73 -7.84 -0.13 7.73
N TYR A 74 -8.46 -0.14 8.92
CA TYR A 74 -9.56 0.77 9.24
C TYR A 74 -9.11 2.24 9.26
N PHE A 75 -7.94 2.53 9.87
CA PHE A 75 -7.34 3.87 9.88
C PHE A 75 -7.14 4.40 8.45
N THR A 76 -6.63 3.57 7.54
CA THR A 76 -6.44 3.93 6.15
C THR A 76 -7.76 4.29 5.45
N ILE A 77 -8.81 3.50 5.67
CA ILE A 77 -10.14 3.80 5.14
C ILE A 77 -10.63 5.16 5.66
N GLN A 78 -10.48 5.44 6.94
CA GLN A 78 -10.89 6.71 7.53
C GLN A 78 -10.05 7.89 7.03
N ALA A 79 -8.74 7.70 6.87
CA ALA A 79 -7.83 8.71 6.30
C ALA A 79 -8.21 9.07 4.85
N VAL A 80 -8.52 8.06 4.02
CA VAL A 80 -9.03 8.28 2.65
C VAL A 80 -10.36 9.04 2.66
N ARG A 81 -11.31 8.64 3.50
CA ARG A 81 -12.61 9.33 3.64
C ARG A 81 -12.44 10.78 4.08
N CYS A 82 -11.54 11.04 5.04
CA CYS A 82 -11.21 12.37 5.50
C CYS A 82 -10.60 13.22 4.37
N SER A 83 -9.63 12.66 3.65
CA SER A 83 -8.98 13.32 2.51
C SER A 83 -9.96 13.70 1.40
N LEU A 84 -10.96 12.85 1.12
CA LEU A 84 -12.02 13.13 0.17
C LEU A 84 -12.94 14.25 0.66
N ARG A 85 -13.32 14.27 1.95
CA ARG A 85 -14.14 15.34 2.55
C ARG A 85 -13.43 16.69 2.50
N LEU A 86 -12.16 16.72 2.81
CA LEU A 86 -11.32 17.93 2.83
C LEU A 86 -10.85 18.36 1.44
N ARG A 87 -11.26 17.65 0.38
CA ARG A 87 -10.84 17.90 -1.01
C ARG A 87 -9.32 17.91 -1.21
N HIS A 88 -8.57 17.14 -0.41
CA HIS A 88 -7.15 16.91 -0.64
C HIS A 88 -6.88 16.01 -1.85
N LEU A 89 -7.91 15.30 -2.33
CA LEU A 89 -7.90 14.43 -3.50
C LEU A 89 -8.83 15.01 -4.57
N ASP A 90 -8.32 15.91 -5.39
CA ASP A 90 -9.12 16.62 -6.41
C ASP A 90 -9.46 15.73 -7.60
N THR A 91 -8.56 14.83 -8.00
CA THR A 91 -8.74 13.90 -9.13
C THR A 91 -8.14 12.54 -8.80
N GLY A 92 -8.55 11.51 -9.54
CA GLY A 92 -8.00 10.17 -9.47
C GLY A 92 -9.02 9.11 -9.08
N LEU A 93 -8.55 7.85 -8.95
CA LEU A 93 -9.42 6.69 -8.70
C LEU A 93 -10.30 6.88 -7.46
N LEU A 94 -9.75 7.33 -6.34
CA LEU A 94 -10.51 7.49 -5.09
C LEU A 94 -11.61 8.55 -5.23
N ARG A 95 -11.34 9.64 -5.94
CA ARG A 95 -12.35 10.65 -6.25
C ARG A 95 -13.43 10.09 -7.17
N GLY A 96 -13.03 9.29 -8.17
CA GLY A 96 -13.95 8.60 -9.08
C GLY A 96 -14.87 7.63 -8.34
N LEU A 97 -14.35 6.82 -7.43
CA LEU A 97 -15.13 5.89 -6.61
C LEU A 97 -16.10 6.60 -5.64
N ALA A 98 -15.76 7.79 -5.18
CA ALA A 98 -16.64 8.61 -4.34
C ALA A 98 -17.74 9.35 -5.13
N ASP A 99 -17.59 9.48 -6.45
CA ASP A 99 -18.64 10.02 -7.32
C ASP A 99 -19.71 8.95 -7.60
N ARG A 100 -20.98 9.26 -7.34
CA ARG A 100 -22.06 8.29 -7.45
C ARG A 100 -22.19 7.65 -8.84
N GLN A 101 -22.06 8.43 -9.92
CA GLN A 101 -22.25 7.96 -11.29
C GLN A 101 -20.95 7.34 -11.85
N ILE A 102 -19.81 8.00 -11.66
CA ILE A 102 -18.50 7.49 -12.11
C ILE A 102 -18.12 6.22 -11.33
N GLY A 103 -18.44 6.16 -10.03
CA GLY A 103 -18.22 4.99 -9.19
C GLY A 103 -18.95 3.74 -9.70
N LEU A 104 -20.15 3.87 -10.25
CA LEU A 104 -20.86 2.74 -10.90
C LEU A 104 -20.06 2.18 -12.09
N ALA A 105 -19.60 3.05 -12.99
CA ALA A 105 -18.80 2.62 -14.14
C ALA A 105 -17.47 1.98 -13.72
N LEU A 106 -16.78 2.58 -12.75
CA LEU A 106 -15.53 2.03 -12.18
C LEU A 106 -15.77 0.66 -11.56
N SER A 107 -16.85 0.49 -10.78
CA SER A 107 -17.21 -0.79 -10.17
C SER A 107 -17.43 -1.87 -11.21
N HIS A 108 -18.13 -1.59 -12.30
CA HIS A 108 -18.32 -2.54 -13.40
C HIS A 108 -17.01 -2.89 -14.11
N MET A 109 -16.14 -1.90 -14.37
CA MET A 109 -14.82 -2.15 -14.95
C MET A 109 -13.95 -3.04 -14.07
N HIS A 110 -14.04 -2.88 -12.75
CA HIS A 110 -13.25 -3.66 -11.77
C HIS A 110 -13.80 -5.07 -11.57
N GLN A 111 -15.14 -5.24 -11.57
CA GLN A 111 -15.78 -6.54 -11.38
C GLN A 111 -15.59 -7.46 -12.57
N ASP A 112 -15.67 -6.92 -13.77
CA ASP A 112 -15.49 -7.67 -15.01
C ASP A 112 -14.59 -6.91 -15.98
N PRO A 113 -13.27 -6.92 -15.75
CA PRO A 113 -12.34 -6.25 -16.66
C PRO A 113 -12.27 -6.87 -18.04
N ALA A 114 -12.64 -8.15 -18.19
CA ALA A 114 -12.60 -8.85 -19.46
C ALA A 114 -13.77 -8.52 -20.39
N ALA A 115 -14.87 -8.01 -19.86
CA ALA A 115 -16.04 -7.66 -20.67
C ALA A 115 -15.69 -6.68 -21.81
N PRO A 116 -16.38 -6.74 -22.94
CA PRO A 116 -16.11 -5.89 -24.11
C PRO A 116 -16.64 -4.47 -23.91
N TRP A 117 -16.15 -3.82 -22.87
CA TRP A 117 -16.56 -2.46 -22.51
C TRP A 117 -16.30 -1.47 -23.64
N GLN A 118 -17.32 -0.70 -23.96
CA GLN A 118 -17.26 0.44 -24.85
C GLN A 118 -17.69 1.70 -24.08
N LEU A 119 -17.33 2.87 -24.63
CA LEU A 119 -17.68 4.14 -24.01
C LEU A 119 -19.18 4.30 -23.79
N ASP A 120 -19.99 3.82 -24.75
CA ASP A 120 -21.44 3.91 -24.71
C ASP A 120 -22.02 3.03 -23.59
N THR A 121 -21.57 1.78 -23.49
CA THR A 121 -22.04 0.85 -22.45
C THR A 121 -21.66 1.32 -21.05
N LEU A 122 -20.47 1.91 -20.88
CA LEU A 122 -20.04 2.49 -19.62
C LEU A 122 -20.84 3.73 -19.25
N ALA A 123 -21.19 4.57 -20.22
CA ALA A 123 -22.05 5.73 -20.03
C ALA A 123 -23.46 5.32 -19.58
N GLU A 124 -24.04 4.28 -20.20
CA GLU A 124 -25.33 3.69 -19.80
C GLU A 124 -25.29 3.19 -18.35
N ARG A 125 -24.22 2.47 -17.94
CA ARG A 125 -24.04 2.01 -16.57
C ARG A 125 -23.93 3.16 -15.55
N ALA A 126 -23.37 4.29 -16.00
CA ALA A 126 -23.30 5.51 -15.22
C ALA A 126 -24.58 6.35 -15.26
N HIS A 127 -25.63 5.94 -16.01
CA HIS A 127 -26.85 6.71 -16.26
C HIS A 127 -26.56 8.11 -16.84
N MET A 128 -25.66 8.18 -17.82
CA MET A 128 -25.22 9.43 -18.45
C MET A 128 -25.20 9.29 -19.97
N SER A 129 -25.31 10.43 -20.67
CA SER A 129 -24.99 10.47 -22.09
C SER A 129 -23.48 10.26 -22.30
N ARG A 130 -23.11 9.68 -23.45
CA ARG A 130 -21.70 9.38 -23.81
C ARG A 130 -20.77 10.58 -23.61
N THR A 131 -21.14 11.74 -24.12
CA THR A 131 -20.32 12.96 -24.05
C THR A 131 -20.14 13.43 -22.62
N ARG A 132 -21.25 13.50 -21.85
CA ARG A 132 -21.22 13.91 -20.45
C ARG A 132 -20.42 12.94 -19.59
N PHE A 133 -20.55 11.64 -19.84
CA PHE A 133 -19.78 10.61 -19.13
C PHE A 133 -18.28 10.77 -19.38
N ALA A 134 -17.86 10.87 -20.65
CA ALA A 134 -16.45 11.01 -21.00
C ALA A 134 -15.80 12.25 -20.35
N LEU A 135 -16.50 13.39 -20.40
CA LEU A 135 -16.04 14.64 -19.79
C LEU A 135 -15.94 14.50 -18.27
N ARG A 136 -17.04 14.08 -17.62
CA ARG A 136 -17.07 13.96 -16.15
C ARG A 136 -16.10 12.92 -15.63
N PHE A 137 -15.93 11.79 -16.32
CA PHE A 137 -14.95 10.78 -15.95
C PHE A 137 -13.53 11.37 -15.99
N ARG A 138 -13.17 12.11 -17.06
CA ARG A 138 -11.87 12.75 -17.19
C ARG A 138 -11.64 13.82 -16.12
N GLU A 139 -12.63 14.63 -15.80
CA GLU A 139 -12.56 15.64 -14.73
C GLU A 139 -12.39 15.00 -13.36
N THR A 140 -13.04 13.85 -13.12
CA THR A 140 -13.05 13.18 -11.82
C THR A 140 -11.85 12.25 -11.63
N VAL A 141 -11.53 11.43 -12.64
CA VAL A 141 -10.46 10.40 -12.56
C VAL A 141 -9.12 10.91 -13.12
N GLY A 142 -9.15 11.93 -13.97
CA GLY A 142 -7.94 12.54 -14.55
C GLY A 142 -7.50 11.96 -15.89
N VAL A 143 -8.10 10.86 -16.34
CA VAL A 143 -7.81 10.19 -17.64
C VAL A 143 -9.10 9.80 -18.33
N SER A 144 -9.04 9.41 -19.62
CA SER A 144 -10.23 8.94 -20.31
C SER A 144 -10.70 7.57 -19.78
N PRO A 145 -12.02 7.24 -19.90
CA PRO A 145 -12.54 5.93 -19.45
C PRO A 145 -11.81 4.74 -20.06
N MET A 146 -11.49 4.80 -21.34
CA MET A 146 -10.84 3.68 -22.04
C MET A 146 -9.35 3.57 -21.72
N ASP A 147 -8.66 4.68 -21.48
CA ASP A 147 -7.27 4.66 -20.99
C ASP A 147 -7.20 4.12 -19.57
N TYR A 148 -8.15 4.50 -18.72
CA TYR A 148 -8.28 3.94 -17.39
C TYR A 148 -8.46 2.42 -17.43
N LEU A 149 -9.43 1.93 -18.21
CA LEU A 149 -9.68 0.51 -18.37
C LEU A 149 -8.46 -0.24 -18.89
N ALA A 150 -7.76 0.32 -19.88
CA ALA A 150 -6.54 -0.28 -20.41
C ALA A 150 -5.46 -0.40 -19.31
N THR A 151 -5.26 0.66 -18.52
CA THR A 151 -4.31 0.64 -17.39
C THR A 151 -4.71 -0.37 -16.34
N TRP A 152 -5.99 -0.45 -15.98
CA TRP A 152 -6.52 -1.43 -15.02
C TRP A 152 -6.30 -2.87 -15.49
N ARG A 153 -6.61 -3.18 -16.76
CA ARG A 153 -6.35 -4.49 -17.37
C ARG A 153 -4.87 -4.87 -17.31
N ILE A 154 -3.96 -3.92 -17.55
CA ILE A 154 -2.53 -4.17 -17.49
C ILE A 154 -2.06 -4.36 -16.04
N SER A 155 -2.59 -3.62 -15.06
CA SER A 155 -2.30 -3.87 -13.65
C SER A 155 -2.73 -5.27 -13.21
N LEU A 156 -3.91 -5.72 -13.65
CA LEU A 156 -4.38 -7.08 -13.42
C LEU A 156 -3.49 -8.12 -14.12
N ALA A 157 -3.08 -7.85 -15.38
CA ALA A 157 -2.16 -8.71 -16.10
C ALA A 157 -0.82 -8.87 -15.35
N GLN A 158 -0.27 -7.79 -14.80
CA GLN A 158 0.95 -7.83 -13.98
C GLN A 158 0.76 -8.74 -12.75
N SER A 159 -0.34 -8.58 -12.03
CA SER A 159 -0.66 -9.43 -10.86
C SER A 159 -0.77 -10.91 -11.24
N LEU A 160 -1.49 -11.23 -12.33
CA LEU A 160 -1.64 -12.60 -12.81
C LEU A 160 -0.30 -13.22 -13.28
N LEU A 161 0.55 -12.44 -13.92
CA LEU A 161 1.88 -12.89 -14.35
C LEU A 161 2.78 -13.21 -13.16
N LEU A 162 2.74 -12.42 -12.08
CA LEU A 162 3.48 -12.68 -10.84
C LEU A 162 2.99 -13.95 -10.15
N GLN A 163 1.71 -14.28 -10.26
CA GLN A 163 1.12 -15.53 -9.79
C GLN A 163 1.47 -16.74 -10.68
N GLY A 164 2.24 -16.55 -11.75
CA GLY A 164 2.63 -17.63 -12.66
C GLY A 164 1.58 -18.03 -13.69
N VAL A 165 0.51 -17.24 -13.86
CA VAL A 165 -0.53 -17.54 -14.86
C VAL A 165 0.04 -17.42 -16.27
N PRO A 166 -0.17 -18.40 -17.17
CA PRO A 166 0.31 -18.36 -18.55
C PRO A 166 -0.20 -17.14 -19.31
N VAL A 167 0.65 -16.51 -20.12
CA VAL A 167 0.34 -15.27 -20.87
C VAL A 167 -0.96 -15.39 -21.71
N ALA A 168 -1.24 -16.56 -22.28
CA ALA A 168 -2.46 -16.81 -23.03
C ALA A 168 -3.72 -16.64 -22.15
N LEU A 169 -3.69 -17.22 -20.96
CA LEU A 169 -4.80 -17.12 -20.01
C LEU A 169 -4.90 -15.72 -19.40
N VAL A 170 -3.75 -15.04 -19.21
CA VAL A 170 -3.74 -13.62 -18.81
C VAL A 170 -4.44 -12.74 -19.85
N ALA A 171 -4.18 -12.96 -21.16
CA ALA A 171 -4.84 -12.20 -22.21
C ALA A 171 -6.36 -12.35 -22.13
N GLU A 172 -6.85 -13.59 -22.01
CA GLU A 172 -8.27 -13.90 -21.88
C GLU A 172 -8.90 -13.22 -20.65
N ARG A 173 -8.30 -13.42 -19.47
CA ARG A 173 -8.80 -12.89 -18.18
C ARG A 173 -8.79 -11.37 -18.11
N THR A 174 -7.98 -10.71 -18.92
CA THR A 174 -7.89 -9.25 -18.99
C THR A 174 -8.60 -8.64 -20.20
N GLY A 175 -9.35 -9.47 -20.97
CA GLY A 175 -10.19 -9.00 -22.05
C GLY A 175 -9.45 -8.62 -23.33
N TYR A 176 -8.27 -9.23 -23.57
CA TYR A 176 -7.56 -9.13 -24.83
C TYR A 176 -7.83 -10.38 -25.69
N SER A 177 -8.14 -10.17 -26.98
CA SER A 177 -8.53 -11.24 -27.89
C SER A 177 -7.44 -12.29 -28.13
N HIS A 178 -6.17 -11.94 -27.93
CA HIS A 178 -5.02 -12.82 -28.13
C HIS A 178 -3.74 -12.22 -27.52
N ASN A 179 -2.71 -13.06 -27.30
CA ASN A 179 -1.44 -12.68 -26.69
C ASN A 179 -0.78 -11.45 -27.32
N ALA A 180 -0.83 -11.33 -28.67
CA ALA A 180 -0.23 -10.19 -29.34
C ALA A 180 -0.94 -8.86 -29.04
N ALA A 181 -2.26 -8.90 -28.78
CA ALA A 181 -3.01 -7.71 -28.37
C ALA A 181 -2.64 -7.28 -26.95
N LEU A 182 -2.56 -8.25 -26.03
CA LEU A 182 -2.05 -8.01 -24.67
C LEU A 182 -0.61 -7.45 -24.72
N THR A 183 0.29 -8.09 -25.46
CA THR A 183 1.70 -7.67 -25.55
C THR A 183 1.84 -6.23 -26.05
N ARG A 184 1.09 -5.84 -27.09
CA ARG A 184 1.08 -4.45 -27.59
C ARG A 184 0.58 -3.45 -26.53
N ALA A 185 -0.52 -3.77 -25.87
CA ALA A 185 -1.09 -2.91 -24.82
C ALA A 185 -0.15 -2.81 -23.62
N PHE A 186 0.42 -3.93 -23.19
CA PHE A 186 1.36 -4.02 -22.08
C PHE A 186 2.62 -3.20 -22.40
N THR A 187 3.24 -3.39 -23.57
CA THR A 187 4.45 -2.65 -23.99
C THR A 187 4.16 -1.16 -24.09
N ARG A 188 3.00 -0.76 -24.62
CA ARG A 188 2.62 0.66 -24.69
C ARG A 188 2.51 1.29 -23.29
N ILE A 189 1.97 0.57 -22.31
CA ILE A 189 1.68 1.11 -20.98
C ILE A 189 2.88 0.95 -20.04
N VAL A 190 3.58 -0.20 -20.06
CA VAL A 190 4.68 -0.54 -19.13
C VAL A 190 6.05 -0.18 -19.72
N GLY A 191 6.18 -0.12 -21.04
CA GLY A 191 7.44 0.18 -21.73
C GLY A 191 8.25 -1.06 -22.15
N GLN A 192 7.81 -2.26 -21.74
CA GLN A 192 8.50 -3.53 -22.06
C GLN A 192 7.47 -4.65 -22.23
N THR A 193 7.92 -5.78 -22.81
CA THR A 193 7.03 -6.94 -23.01
C THR A 193 6.65 -7.61 -21.68
N PRO A 194 5.52 -8.35 -21.60
CA PRO A 194 5.13 -9.08 -20.39
C PRO A 194 6.21 -10.01 -19.87
N THR A 195 6.89 -10.72 -20.77
CA THR A 195 7.95 -11.69 -20.40
C THR A 195 9.18 -10.98 -19.85
N ALA A 196 9.66 -9.91 -20.51
CA ALA A 196 10.82 -9.15 -20.04
C ALA A 196 10.53 -8.50 -18.67
N TRP A 197 9.33 -7.95 -18.51
CA TRP A 197 8.90 -7.38 -17.25
C TRP A 197 8.87 -8.43 -16.13
N LEU A 198 8.32 -9.61 -16.38
CA LEU A 198 8.24 -10.69 -15.39
C LEU A 198 9.63 -11.18 -14.96
N THR A 199 10.57 -11.32 -15.92
CA THR A 199 11.94 -11.68 -15.61
C THR A 199 12.59 -10.63 -14.69
N GLN A 200 12.48 -9.36 -15.03
CA GLN A 200 12.99 -8.26 -14.22
C GLN A 200 12.39 -8.24 -12.80
N GLN A 201 11.08 -8.46 -12.68
CA GLN A 201 10.42 -8.49 -11.36
C GLN A 201 10.93 -9.65 -10.50
N ARG A 202 11.11 -10.84 -11.09
CA ARG A 202 11.66 -12.00 -10.37
C ARG A 202 13.09 -11.77 -9.90
N GLU A 203 13.92 -11.15 -10.73
CA GLU A 203 15.29 -10.78 -10.34
C GLU A 203 15.31 -9.76 -9.20
N GLN A 204 14.42 -8.76 -9.25
CA GLN A 204 14.30 -7.77 -8.18
C GLN A 204 13.79 -8.38 -6.87
N MET A 205 12.81 -9.29 -6.92
CA MET A 205 12.30 -9.99 -5.74
C MET A 205 13.40 -10.86 -5.10
N LYS A 206 14.14 -11.61 -5.91
CA LYS A 206 15.25 -12.43 -5.44
C LYS A 206 16.36 -11.60 -4.78
N ALA A 207 16.75 -10.49 -5.40
CA ALA A 207 17.73 -9.58 -4.82
C ALA A 207 17.25 -8.94 -3.50
N ALA A 208 15.96 -8.63 -3.39
CA ALA A 208 15.38 -8.10 -2.16
C ALA A 208 15.34 -9.16 -1.03
N GLU A 209 15.04 -10.41 -1.37
CA GLU A 209 15.06 -11.54 -0.43
C GLU A 209 16.49 -11.81 0.08
N GLU A 210 17.47 -11.86 -0.81
CA GLU A 210 18.88 -12.01 -0.45
C GLU A 210 19.39 -10.85 0.43
N ALA A 211 18.94 -9.62 0.19
CA ALA A 211 19.30 -8.46 1.01
C ALA A 211 18.65 -8.52 2.41
N MET A 212 17.41 -8.97 2.52
CA MET A 212 16.74 -9.17 3.81
C MET A 212 17.40 -10.27 4.64
N ASP A 213 17.76 -11.39 4.01
CA ASP A 213 18.45 -12.51 4.68
C ASP A 213 19.83 -12.07 5.18
N ALA A 214 20.57 -11.27 4.39
CA ALA A 214 21.86 -10.73 4.80
C ALA A 214 21.71 -9.74 5.98
N GLU A 215 20.68 -8.91 6.00
CA GLU A 215 20.39 -7.99 7.10
C GLU A 215 20.01 -8.75 8.38
N ALA A 216 19.17 -9.77 8.26
CA ALA A 216 18.77 -10.63 9.38
C ALA A 216 19.98 -11.37 9.98
N ALA A 217 20.87 -11.92 9.11
CA ALA A 217 22.11 -12.55 9.55
C ALA A 217 23.05 -11.57 10.27
N GLY A 218 23.15 -10.33 9.77
CA GLY A 218 23.94 -9.27 10.42
C GLY A 218 23.41 -8.89 11.79
N GLN A 219 22.10 -8.79 11.96
CA GLN A 219 21.47 -8.50 13.26
C GLN A 219 21.67 -9.64 14.27
N THR A 220 21.63 -10.89 13.83
CA THR A 220 21.88 -12.06 14.66
C THR A 220 23.33 -12.08 15.17
N MET A 221 24.30 -11.80 14.30
CA MET A 221 25.73 -11.71 14.68
C MET A 221 26.00 -10.59 15.70
N ILE A 222 25.33 -9.43 15.55
CA ILE A 222 25.48 -8.31 16.51
C ILE A 222 24.89 -8.70 17.87
N ALA A 223 23.73 -9.40 17.89
CA ALA A 223 23.10 -9.87 19.11
C ALA A 223 23.96 -10.92 19.83
N GLU A 224 24.58 -11.86 19.11
CA GLU A 224 25.50 -12.85 19.67
C GLU A 224 26.79 -12.22 20.23
N GLN A 225 27.35 -11.22 19.55
CA GLN A 225 28.50 -10.48 20.03
C GLN A 225 28.19 -9.64 21.28
N ALA A 226 26.98 -9.07 21.37
CA ALA A 226 26.53 -8.35 22.57
C ALA A 226 26.33 -9.28 23.77
N THR A 227 25.87 -10.52 23.54
CA THR A 227 25.68 -11.52 24.59
C THR A 227 27.02 -12.15 25.07
N SER A 228 28.01 -12.23 24.21
CA SER A 228 29.34 -12.76 24.53
C SER A 228 30.23 -11.73 25.25
N ALA A 229 29.84 -10.46 25.31
CA ALA A 229 30.55 -9.39 26.00
C ALA A 229 30.06 -9.16 27.43
N GLU A 230 29.69 -10.20 28.19
CA GLU A 230 29.48 -10.10 29.65
C GLU A 230 30.80 -9.76 30.32
N PRO A 231 30.88 -8.70 31.13
CA PRO A 231 32.12 -8.38 31.85
C PRO A 231 32.40 -9.44 32.89
N ALA A 232 33.59 -10.00 32.82
CA ALA A 232 34.14 -10.86 33.86
C ALA A 232 33.94 -10.18 35.23
N ALA A 233 33.13 -10.78 36.04
CA ALA A 233 32.93 -10.36 37.43
C ALA A 233 34.27 -10.43 38.14
N THR A 234 34.88 -9.28 38.41
CA THR A 234 35.98 -9.14 39.34
C THR A 234 35.46 -9.45 40.74
N GLY A 235 36.05 -10.48 41.28
CA GLY A 235 35.74 -11.01 42.56
C GLY A 235 36.15 -10.11 43.73
N SER A 236 35.67 -10.58 44.85
CA SER A 236 36.28 -10.44 46.18
C SER A 236 36.21 -9.06 46.84
N GLY A 237 35.44 -9.01 47.87
CA GLY A 237 35.44 -7.98 48.91
C GLY A 237 34.61 -8.42 50.11
N ALA A 238 35.19 -9.35 50.88
CA ALA A 238 34.70 -9.66 52.23
C ALA A 238 34.73 -8.42 53.11
N TRP A 239 33.66 -8.06 53.78
CA TRP A 239 33.69 -7.23 54.98
C TRP A 239 32.75 -7.78 56.02
N LEU A 240 33.42 -7.95 57.14
CA LEU A 240 33.07 -8.45 58.47
C LEU A 240 31.83 -7.80 59.09
N ASN A 241 31.20 -8.64 59.91
CA ASN A 241 30.45 -8.33 61.11
C ASN A 241 30.80 -7.01 61.78
N ASP A 242 29.84 -6.25 62.22
CA ASP A 242 29.84 -5.75 63.56
C ASP A 242 28.42 -5.63 64.13
N GLN A 243 28.36 -6.07 65.38
CA GLN A 243 27.20 -6.05 66.27
C GLN A 243 27.02 -4.64 66.85
N GLY A 244 25.83 -4.26 67.12
CA GLY A 244 25.59 -3.07 67.97
C GLY A 244 24.13 -2.82 68.26
N THR A 245 23.63 -3.53 69.21
CA THR A 245 22.58 -3.19 70.20
C THR A 245 22.10 -1.73 70.28
N GLY A 246 20.79 -1.58 70.44
CA GLY A 246 20.28 -0.69 71.49
C GLY A 246 19.20 0.31 71.09
N ILE A 247 18.04 0.03 71.68
CA ILE A 247 16.90 0.86 72.07
C ILE A 247 15.84 1.08 71.01
#